data_d281f35b958ca5f76dbaaeb1a2201ba7
#
_entry.id   d281f35b958ca5f76dbaaeb1a2201ba7
#
_cell.length_a   1.000
_cell.length_b   1.000
_cell.length_c   1.000
_cell.angle_alpha   90.00
_cell.angle_beta   90.00
_cell.angle_gamma   90.00
#
_symmetry.space_group_name_H-M   'P 1'
#
loop_
_entity.id
_entity.type
_entity.pdbx_description
1 polymer ?
#
loop_
_entity_poly.entity_id
_entity_poly.type
_entity_poly.pdbx_seq_one_letter_code
_entity_poly.pdbx_strand_id
1 'polypeptide(L)'
;MRLLYVDDDRINTLLFEQACRFAPGLEVASAGSGDEAVALAGEFRPEVLVIDLHLPDTTGYALLPALRAAAGRTEAPAFLCSAEDPREVAGPARAAGFQGCWSKPVDLRSMLAELVSLGLVPPSP
;
A
#
# COMPACT_ATOMS: atom_id res chain seq x y z
N MET A 1 8.05 5.38 -10.48
CA MET A 1 7.74 4.88 -9.11
C MET A 1 6.75 3.74 -9.20
N ARG A 2 7.10 2.59 -8.67
CA ARG A 2 6.25 1.40 -8.67
C ARG A 2 5.61 1.22 -7.30
N LEU A 3 4.28 1.13 -7.28
CA LEU A 3 3.48 0.97 -6.06
C LEU A 3 2.67 -0.33 -6.13
N LEU A 4 2.74 -1.15 -5.09
CA LEU A 4 1.93 -2.35 -4.96
C LEU A 4 0.78 -2.07 -3.99
N TYR A 5 -0.45 -2.27 -4.46
CA TYR A 5 -1.66 -2.13 -3.68
C TYR A 5 -2.24 -3.51 -3.35
N VAL A 6 -2.44 -3.81 -2.07
CA VAL A 6 -2.94 -5.11 -1.63
C VAL A 6 -4.26 -4.94 -0.90
N ASP A 7 -5.34 -5.42 -1.51
CA ASP A 7 -6.70 -5.32 -0.99
C ASP A 7 -7.53 -6.40 -1.65
N ASP A 8 -8.32 -7.14 -0.87
CA ASP A 8 -9.20 -8.18 -1.42
C ASP A 8 -10.50 -7.62 -1.99
N ASP A 9 -10.82 -6.37 -1.75
CA ASP A 9 -11.99 -5.71 -2.32
C ASP A 9 -11.68 -5.21 -3.74
N ARG A 10 -12.28 -5.88 -4.73
CA ARG A 10 -12.04 -5.57 -6.13
C ARG A 10 -12.47 -4.16 -6.53
N ILE A 11 -13.54 -3.65 -5.92
CA ILE A 11 -14.02 -2.29 -6.21
C ILE A 11 -13.02 -1.27 -5.71
N ASN A 12 -12.52 -1.42 -4.50
CA ASN A 12 -11.48 -0.54 -3.95
C ASN A 12 -10.23 -0.57 -4.83
N THR A 13 -9.83 -1.76 -5.28
CA THR A 13 -8.67 -1.93 -6.16
C THR A 13 -8.83 -1.18 -7.48
N LEU A 14 -9.99 -1.29 -8.11
CA LEU A 14 -10.26 -0.60 -9.37
C LEU A 14 -10.27 0.91 -9.19
N LEU A 15 -10.87 1.40 -8.12
CA LEU A 15 -10.91 2.83 -7.82
C LEU A 15 -9.50 3.37 -7.57
N PHE A 16 -8.69 2.62 -6.85
CA PHE A 16 -7.31 3.00 -6.58
C PHE A 16 -6.49 3.08 -7.88
N GLU A 17 -6.58 2.05 -8.71
CA GLU A 17 -5.87 2.03 -9.99
C GLU A 17 -6.27 3.19 -10.90
N GLN A 18 -7.57 3.49 -10.97
CA GLN A 18 -8.05 4.59 -11.80
C GLN A 18 -7.57 5.94 -11.30
N ALA A 19 -7.58 6.16 -9.99
CA ALA A 19 -7.09 7.40 -9.41
C ALA A 19 -5.60 7.60 -9.68
N CYS A 20 -4.82 6.53 -9.61
CA CYS A 20 -3.38 6.58 -9.81
C CYS A 20 -2.98 6.80 -11.28
N ARG A 21 -3.88 6.58 -12.22
CA ARG A 21 -3.60 6.85 -13.64
C ARG A 21 -3.22 8.30 -13.91
N PHE A 22 -3.71 9.21 -13.09
CA PHE A 22 -3.46 10.64 -13.26
C PHE A 22 -2.22 11.11 -12.52
N ALA A 23 -1.51 10.22 -11.82
CA ALA A 23 -0.28 10.55 -11.13
C ALA A 23 0.92 10.31 -12.06
N PRO A 24 1.67 11.36 -12.42
CA PRO A 24 2.80 11.21 -13.34
C PRO A 24 3.87 10.26 -12.80
N GLY A 25 4.32 9.33 -13.62
CA GLY A 25 5.41 8.42 -13.29
C GLY A 25 5.06 7.35 -12.27
N LEU A 26 3.78 7.17 -11.93
CA LEU A 26 3.33 6.15 -10.99
C LEU A 26 2.80 4.93 -11.75
N GLU A 27 3.43 3.79 -11.51
CA GLU A 27 2.96 2.50 -11.99
C GLU A 27 2.36 1.74 -10.79
N VAL A 28 1.18 1.17 -10.96
CA VAL A 28 0.48 0.45 -9.90
C VAL A 28 0.23 -0.99 -10.32
N ALA A 29 0.57 -1.91 -9.44
CA ALA A 29 0.14 -3.30 -9.53
C ALA A 29 -0.70 -3.62 -8.31
N SER A 30 -1.65 -4.54 -8.45
CA SER A 30 -2.59 -4.88 -7.39
C SER A 30 -2.65 -6.38 -7.14
N ALA A 31 -2.85 -6.74 -5.88
CA ALA A 31 -3.01 -8.13 -5.45
C ALA A 31 -4.20 -8.24 -4.50
N GLY A 32 -4.91 -9.36 -4.55
CA GLY A 32 -6.09 -9.60 -3.73
C GLY A 32 -5.85 -10.49 -2.52
N SER A 33 -4.64 -10.99 -2.33
CA SER A 33 -4.27 -11.85 -1.20
C SER A 33 -2.81 -11.69 -0.87
N GLY A 34 -2.39 -12.20 0.30
CA GLY A 34 -0.99 -12.19 0.69
C GLY A 34 -0.11 -13.00 -0.25
N ASP A 35 -0.55 -14.19 -0.63
CA ASP A 35 0.22 -15.06 -1.54
C ASP A 35 0.42 -14.41 -2.91
N GLU A 36 -0.64 -13.84 -3.46
CA GLU A 36 -0.56 -13.12 -4.74
C GLU A 36 0.37 -11.91 -4.63
N ALA A 37 0.29 -11.20 -3.52
CA ALA A 37 1.12 -10.01 -3.28
C ALA A 37 2.61 -10.37 -3.22
N VAL A 38 2.98 -11.46 -2.52
CA VAL A 38 4.37 -11.89 -2.42
C VAL A 38 4.92 -12.27 -3.80
N ALA A 39 4.16 -13.03 -4.58
CA ALA A 39 4.57 -13.41 -5.93
C ALA A 39 4.77 -12.17 -6.81
N LEU A 40 3.83 -11.24 -6.76
CA LEU A 40 3.87 -10.02 -7.55
C LEU A 40 5.01 -9.09 -7.11
N ALA A 41 5.28 -9.01 -5.81
CA ALA A 41 6.38 -8.20 -5.29
C ALA A 41 7.74 -8.65 -5.81
N GLY A 42 7.94 -9.94 -5.98
CA GLY A 42 9.18 -10.49 -6.53
C GLY A 42 9.41 -10.11 -7.99
N GLU A 43 8.35 -10.00 -8.77
CA GLU A 43 8.41 -9.64 -10.18
C GLU A 43 8.41 -8.12 -10.40
N PHE A 44 7.47 -7.45 -9.76
CA PHE A 44 7.24 -6.01 -9.94
C PHE A 44 8.26 -5.16 -9.20
N ARG A 45 8.78 -5.67 -8.08
CA ARG A 45 9.75 -4.99 -7.21
C ARG A 45 9.27 -3.59 -6.82
N PRO A 46 8.14 -3.49 -6.10
CA PRO A 46 7.57 -2.20 -5.74
C PRO A 46 8.48 -1.39 -4.83
N GLU A 47 8.42 -0.08 -5.00
CA GLU A 47 9.15 0.89 -4.20
C GLU A 47 8.31 1.43 -3.06
N VAL A 48 6.96 1.33 -3.17
CA VAL A 48 5.99 1.74 -2.15
C VAL A 48 4.95 0.63 -2.01
N LEU A 49 4.53 0.37 -0.77
CA LEU A 49 3.53 -0.66 -0.46
C LEU A 49 2.32 -0.01 0.21
N VAL A 50 1.13 -0.36 -0.27
CA VAL A 50 -0.14 0.03 0.36
C VAL A 50 -0.92 -1.26 0.63
N ILE A 51 -1.12 -1.59 1.90
CA ILE A 51 -1.56 -2.92 2.31
C ILE A 51 -2.78 -2.83 3.22
N ASP A 52 -3.83 -3.57 2.90
CA ASP A 52 -4.99 -3.72 3.76
C ASP A 52 -4.62 -4.53 5.00
N LEU A 53 -5.18 -4.17 6.15
CA LEU A 53 -4.94 -4.88 7.41
C LEU A 53 -5.48 -6.31 7.34
N HIS A 54 -6.69 -6.49 6.83
CA HIS A 54 -7.35 -7.80 6.79
C HIS A 54 -7.39 -8.34 5.36
N LEU A 55 -6.71 -9.45 5.15
CA LEU A 55 -6.66 -10.17 3.88
C LEU A 55 -7.19 -11.59 4.10
N PRO A 56 -7.62 -12.30 3.02
CA PRO A 56 -8.20 -13.64 3.20
C PRO A 56 -7.25 -14.65 3.83
N ASP A 57 -5.96 -14.52 3.61
CA ASP A 57 -4.95 -15.49 4.03
C ASP A 57 -3.95 -14.97 5.07
N THR A 58 -3.96 -13.68 5.38
CA THR A 58 -3.01 -13.10 6.32
C THR A 58 -3.46 -11.71 6.80
N THR A 59 -2.64 -11.06 7.60
CA THR A 59 -2.82 -9.65 7.97
C THR A 59 -1.76 -8.79 7.33
N GLY A 60 -2.04 -7.48 7.20
CA GLY A 60 -1.04 -6.54 6.69
C GLY A 60 0.23 -6.53 7.54
N TYR A 61 0.10 -6.70 8.85
CA TYR A 61 1.25 -6.75 9.75
C TYR A 61 2.19 -7.91 9.44
N ALA A 62 1.63 -9.10 9.26
CA ALA A 62 2.41 -10.30 8.94
C ALA A 62 2.98 -10.26 7.54
N LEU A 63 2.27 -9.62 6.61
CA LEU A 63 2.64 -9.58 5.21
C LEU A 63 3.80 -8.64 4.91
N LEU A 64 3.92 -7.54 5.63
CA LEU A 64 4.90 -6.50 5.31
C LEU A 64 6.35 -7.01 5.21
N PRO A 65 6.88 -7.79 6.18
CA PRO A 65 8.24 -8.31 6.06
C PRO A 65 8.43 -9.20 4.83
N ALA A 66 7.42 -10.03 4.52
CA ALA A 66 7.47 -10.92 3.36
C ALA A 66 7.51 -10.14 2.05
N LEU A 67 6.73 -9.07 1.94
CA LEU A 67 6.73 -8.22 0.73
C LEU A 67 8.05 -7.47 0.57
N ARG A 68 8.60 -6.94 1.64
CA ARG A 68 9.89 -6.26 1.60
C ARG A 68 11.01 -7.20 1.18
N ALA A 69 10.99 -8.42 1.71
CA ALA A 69 11.97 -9.44 1.33
C ALA A 69 11.83 -9.84 -0.14
N ALA A 70 10.60 -10.10 -0.59
CA ALA A 70 10.33 -10.49 -1.97
C ALA A 70 10.73 -9.39 -2.96
N ALA A 71 10.48 -8.14 -2.63
CA ALA A 71 10.82 -6.99 -3.46
C ALA A 71 12.32 -6.67 -3.42
N GLY A 72 13.07 -7.23 -2.46
CA GLY A 72 14.47 -6.89 -2.26
C GLY A 72 14.67 -5.48 -1.71
N ARG A 73 13.68 -4.94 -0.99
CA ARG A 73 13.67 -3.57 -0.47
C ARG A 73 13.22 -3.59 0.99
N THR A 74 14.14 -3.86 1.91
CA THR A 74 13.84 -4.03 3.33
C THR A 74 13.29 -2.79 4.01
N GLU A 75 13.47 -1.61 3.40
CA GLU A 75 13.01 -0.34 3.96
C GLU A 75 12.01 0.37 3.05
N ALA A 76 11.34 -0.35 2.16
CA ALA A 76 10.32 0.24 1.29
C ALA A 76 9.23 0.91 2.15
N PRO A 77 8.89 2.17 1.88
CA PRO A 77 7.78 2.83 2.57
C PRO A 77 6.48 2.04 2.42
N ALA A 78 5.74 1.91 3.51
CA ALA A 78 4.51 1.13 3.54
C ALA A 78 3.42 1.86 4.32
N PHE A 79 2.19 1.75 3.83
CA PHE A 79 1.02 2.37 4.44
C PHE A 79 -0.04 1.30 4.66
N LEU A 80 -0.63 1.29 5.85
CA LEU A 80 -1.66 0.32 6.21
C LEU A 80 -3.04 0.95 5.99
N CYS A 81 -3.94 0.20 5.36
CA CYS A 81 -5.34 0.62 5.19
C CYS A 81 -6.23 -0.23 6.08
N SER A 82 -7.17 0.41 6.79
CA SER A 82 -8.06 -0.29 7.72
C SER A 82 -9.39 0.45 7.86
N ALA A 83 -10.46 -0.31 8.07
CA ALA A 83 -11.77 0.24 8.44
C ALA A 83 -11.87 0.47 9.95
N GLU A 84 -10.90 0.01 10.73
CA GLU A 84 -10.86 0.18 12.17
C GLU A 84 -10.51 1.62 12.57
N ASP A 85 -10.76 1.97 13.84
CA ASP A 85 -10.41 3.29 14.35
C ASP A 85 -8.91 3.55 14.18
N PRO A 86 -8.51 4.65 13.49
CA PRO A 86 -7.09 4.95 13.30
C PRO A 86 -6.30 5.03 14.61
N ARG A 87 -6.94 5.44 15.69
CA ARG A 87 -6.29 5.55 17.00
C ARG A 87 -5.91 4.18 17.57
N GLU A 88 -6.62 3.13 17.17
CA GLU A 88 -6.33 1.77 17.61
C GLU A 88 -5.26 1.10 16.75
N VAL A 89 -5.15 1.50 15.49
CA VAL A 89 -4.28 0.84 14.51
C VAL A 89 -2.94 1.55 14.33
N ALA A 90 -2.87 2.85 14.58
CA ALA A 90 -1.67 3.65 14.31
C ALA A 90 -0.43 3.17 15.08
N GLY A 91 -0.59 2.86 16.37
CA GLY A 91 0.51 2.35 17.19
C GLY A 91 1.03 1.00 16.70
N PRO A 92 0.16 -0.03 16.57
CA PRO A 92 0.57 -1.32 16.03
C PRO A 92 1.14 -1.23 14.61
N ALA A 93 0.58 -0.36 13.76
CA ALA A 93 1.09 -0.18 12.40
C ALA A 93 2.52 0.36 12.41
N ARG A 94 2.78 1.37 13.21
CA ARG A 94 4.13 1.94 13.34
C ARG A 94 5.10 0.91 13.90
N ALA A 95 4.69 0.15 14.92
CA ALA A 95 5.51 -0.92 15.51
C ALA A 95 5.83 -2.01 14.48
N ALA A 96 4.91 -2.27 13.56
CA ALA A 96 5.12 -3.26 12.49
C ALA A 96 5.98 -2.75 11.34
N GLY A 97 6.29 -1.45 11.29
CA GLY A 97 7.15 -0.87 10.27
C GLY A 97 6.44 -0.05 9.19
N PHE A 98 5.17 0.29 9.40
CA PHE A 98 4.43 1.16 8.48
C PHE A 98 4.72 2.63 8.77
N GLN A 99 4.84 3.45 7.74
CA GLN A 99 5.03 4.89 7.86
C GLN A 99 3.74 5.62 8.19
N GLY A 100 2.60 5.07 7.80
CA GLY A 100 1.32 5.68 8.06
C GLY A 100 0.18 4.69 8.00
N CYS A 101 -1.00 5.16 8.38
CA CYS A 101 -2.21 4.37 8.42
C CYS A 101 -3.35 5.20 7.86
N TRP A 102 -4.08 4.65 6.90
CA TRP A 102 -5.19 5.33 6.26
C TRP A 102 -6.51 4.63 6.59
N SER A 103 -7.53 5.43 6.90
CA SER A 103 -8.87 4.91 7.16
C SER A 103 -9.59 4.57 5.86
N LYS A 104 -10.39 3.51 5.88
CA LYS A 104 -11.28 3.19 4.78
C LYS A 104 -12.63 3.88 4.95
N PRO A 105 -13.25 4.36 3.89
CA PRO A 105 -12.74 4.38 2.52
C PRO A 105 -11.57 5.34 2.35
N VAL A 106 -10.55 4.91 1.61
CA VAL A 106 -9.35 5.72 1.40
C VAL A 106 -9.69 6.95 0.57
N ASP A 107 -9.34 8.13 1.06
CA ASP A 107 -9.42 9.36 0.27
C ASP A 107 -8.19 9.41 -0.64
N LEU A 108 -8.41 9.11 -1.91
CA LEU A 108 -7.34 8.99 -2.90
C LEU A 108 -6.58 10.30 -3.09
N ARG A 109 -7.28 11.43 -3.00
CA ARG A 109 -6.63 12.74 -3.12
C ARG A 109 -5.68 13.00 -1.95
N SER A 110 -6.13 12.72 -0.73
CA SER A 110 -5.29 12.88 0.47
C SER A 110 -4.12 11.91 0.45
N MET A 111 -4.34 10.68 -0.01
CA MET A 111 -3.31 9.68 -0.15
C MET A 111 -2.22 10.13 -1.12
N LEU A 112 -2.59 10.58 -2.30
CA LEU A 112 -1.64 11.07 -3.30
C LEU A 112 -0.88 12.29 -2.79
N ALA A 113 -1.57 13.20 -2.09
CA ALA A 113 -0.92 14.38 -1.50
C ALA A 113 0.14 13.97 -0.45
N GLU A 114 -0.15 12.97 0.37
CA GLU A 114 0.81 12.45 1.34
C GLU A 114 2.03 11.82 0.65
N LEU A 115 1.81 11.03 -0.39
CA LEU A 115 2.90 10.44 -1.16
C LEU A 115 3.79 11.51 -1.80
N VAL A 116 3.18 12.58 -2.31
CA VAL A 116 3.92 13.73 -2.85
C VAL A 116 4.74 14.40 -1.75
N SER A 117 4.13 14.64 -0.58
CA SER A 117 4.81 15.32 0.53
C SER A 117 6.00 14.54 1.06
N LEU A 118 5.96 13.21 0.94
CA LEU A 118 7.07 12.33 1.33
C LEU A 118 8.11 12.16 0.22
N GLY A 119 7.92 12.82 -0.92
CA GLY A 119 8.84 12.72 -2.05
C GLY A 119 8.77 11.41 -2.82
N LEU A 120 7.73 10.61 -2.61
CA LEU A 120 7.58 9.29 -3.22
C LEU A 120 6.95 9.36 -4.61
N VAL A 121 6.16 10.40 -4.87
CA VAL A 121 5.50 10.63 -6.15
C VAL A 121 5.72 12.09 -6.55
N PRO A 122 5.99 12.39 -7.84
CA PRO A 122 6.14 13.79 -8.27
C PRO A 122 4.83 14.56 -8.09
N PRO A 123 4.91 15.86 -7.77
CA PRO A 123 3.70 16.69 -7.70
C PRO A 123 3.07 16.80 -9.09
N SER A 124 1.73 16.91 -9.10
CA SER A 124 1.01 17.17 -10.35
C SER A 124 1.34 18.57 -10.86
N PRO A 125 1.49 18.73 -12.18
CA PRO A 125 1.74 20.05 -12.77
C PRO A 125 0.56 20.99 -12.61
#